data_6660d2258f87dc73380f1c8cb1ff6863
#
_entry.id   6660d2258f87dc73380f1c8cb1ff6863
#
_cell.length_a   1.000
_cell.length_b   1.000
_cell.length_c   1.000
_cell.angle_alpha   90.00
_cell.angle_beta   90.00
_cell.angle_gamma   90.00
#
_symmetry.space_group_name_H-M   'P 1'
#
loop_
_entity.id
_entity.type
_entity.pdbx_description
1 polymer ?
#
loop_
_entity_poly.entity_id
_entity_poly.type
_entity_poly.pdbx_seq_one_letter_code
_entity_poly.pdbx_strand_id
1 'polypeptide(L)'
;VGILIGVFFGTLIGAFNGLVVSRTTIPAFIVTLAAMNIGRGIARIYTHAQTIAVLDDAYTFWGMGEILGLPIQLYLIIAVIIVSSFILNRTKLGRHIYAVGGNKTAAEYSGINVKKVTFFVFAFSGFLASLAGVLTVGRTFTATMIMGDSAEMDAIAAVVLGGTSMSGGKGSISGTVIGVIVIGILKNGMNLLGIDSSWQYVVQGIVILIAVYIDFIKSGGT
;
A
#
# COMPACT_ATOMS: atom_id res chain seq x y z
N VAL A 1 -0.31 4.14 23.30
CA VAL A 1 -0.11 2.67 23.30
C VAL A 1 -0.84 2.04 22.12
N GLY A 2 -2.14 2.32 21.88
CA GLY A 2 -2.95 1.72 20.81
C GLY A 2 -2.38 1.88 19.40
N ILE A 3 -1.83 3.05 19.06
CA ILE A 3 -1.18 3.32 17.77
C ILE A 3 -0.01 2.37 17.51
N LEU A 4 0.87 2.21 18.50
CA LEU A 4 2.03 1.31 18.39
C LEU A 4 1.60 -0.15 18.23
N ILE A 5 0.57 -0.56 18.96
CA ILE A 5 -0.02 -1.90 18.86
C ILE A 5 -0.59 -2.10 17.44
N GLY A 6 -1.36 -1.15 16.92
CA GLY A 6 -1.91 -1.22 15.57
C GLY A 6 -0.84 -1.35 14.49
N VAL A 7 0.20 -0.52 14.56
CA VAL A 7 1.34 -0.57 13.63
C VAL A 7 2.11 -1.89 13.77
N PHE A 8 2.30 -2.39 14.99
CA PHE A 8 2.94 -3.67 15.24
C PHE A 8 2.17 -4.84 14.61
N PHE A 9 0.86 -4.93 14.86
CA PHE A 9 0.04 -5.99 14.29
C PHE A 9 -0.02 -5.94 12.76
N GLY A 10 -0.15 -4.76 12.15
CA GLY A 10 -0.13 -4.65 10.68
C GLY A 10 1.22 -5.04 10.08
N THR A 11 2.33 -4.66 10.74
CA THR A 11 3.67 -5.11 10.35
C THR A 11 3.80 -6.64 10.48
N LEU A 12 3.25 -7.22 11.53
CA LEU A 12 3.26 -8.67 11.76
C LEU A 12 2.47 -9.43 10.69
N ILE A 13 1.31 -8.93 10.27
CA ILE A 13 0.54 -9.49 9.15
C ILE A 13 1.34 -9.41 7.86
N GLY A 14 1.96 -8.28 7.58
CA GLY A 14 2.84 -8.13 6.43
C GLY A 14 4.03 -9.10 6.47
N ALA A 15 4.69 -9.25 7.62
CA ALA A 15 5.77 -10.20 7.83
C ALA A 15 5.32 -11.66 7.65
N PHE A 16 4.12 -12.00 8.16
CA PHE A 16 3.52 -13.33 7.95
C PHE A 16 3.30 -13.60 6.46
N ASN A 17 2.69 -12.67 5.72
CA ASN A 17 2.52 -12.78 4.28
C ASN A 17 3.86 -12.96 3.56
N GLY A 18 4.86 -12.16 3.93
CA GLY A 18 6.21 -12.26 3.39
C GLY A 18 6.88 -13.60 3.68
N LEU A 19 6.66 -14.16 4.86
CA LEU A 19 7.18 -15.46 5.25
C LEU A 19 6.54 -16.58 4.42
N VAL A 20 5.23 -16.56 4.23
CA VAL A 20 4.51 -17.55 3.41
C VAL A 20 4.95 -17.46 1.96
N VAL A 21 4.91 -16.26 1.35
CA VAL A 21 5.29 -16.05 -0.06
C VAL A 21 6.74 -16.40 -0.33
N SER A 22 7.65 -16.11 0.63
CA SER A 22 9.07 -16.39 0.45
C SER A 22 9.45 -17.86 0.56
N ARG A 23 8.61 -18.68 1.21
CA ARG A 23 8.88 -20.11 1.47
C ARG A 23 8.02 -21.06 0.66
N THR A 24 7.00 -20.56 -0.02
CA THR A 24 6.09 -21.38 -0.83
C THR A 24 6.12 -20.93 -2.28
N THR A 25 5.57 -21.75 -3.16
CA THR A 25 5.36 -21.43 -4.58
C THR A 25 3.98 -20.81 -4.84
N ILE A 26 3.21 -20.55 -3.78
CA ILE A 26 1.87 -19.97 -3.89
C ILE A 26 2.00 -18.53 -4.42
N PRO A 27 1.21 -18.14 -5.44
CA PRO A 27 1.20 -16.77 -5.92
C PRO A 27 0.91 -15.76 -4.81
N ALA A 28 1.71 -14.70 -4.73
CA ALA A 28 1.62 -13.68 -3.69
C ALA A 28 0.21 -13.08 -3.56
N PHE A 29 -0.47 -12.89 -4.69
CA PHE A 29 -1.84 -12.39 -4.75
C PHE A 29 -2.83 -13.25 -3.95
N ILE A 30 -2.73 -14.59 -4.05
CA ILE A 30 -3.60 -15.50 -3.32
C ILE A 30 -3.36 -15.41 -1.81
N VAL A 31 -2.09 -15.36 -1.39
CA VAL A 31 -1.72 -15.24 0.03
C VAL A 31 -2.24 -13.94 0.63
N THR A 32 -2.08 -12.83 -0.08
CA THR A 32 -2.51 -11.52 0.41
C THR A 32 -4.03 -11.37 0.43
N LEU A 33 -4.75 -11.91 -0.56
CA LEU A 33 -6.22 -11.95 -0.54
C LEU A 33 -6.75 -12.81 0.63
N ALA A 34 -6.15 -13.96 0.87
CA ALA A 34 -6.52 -14.81 2.01
C ALA A 34 -6.30 -14.07 3.34
N ALA A 35 -5.13 -13.43 3.52
CA ALA A 35 -4.82 -12.66 4.71
C ALA A 35 -5.79 -11.47 4.91
N MET A 36 -6.16 -10.78 3.83
CA MET A 36 -7.15 -9.70 3.87
C MET A 36 -8.51 -10.21 4.38
N ASN A 37 -9.01 -11.33 3.82
CA ASN A 37 -10.28 -11.91 4.24
C ASN A 37 -10.24 -12.40 5.70
N ILE A 38 -9.14 -13.02 6.12
CA ILE A 38 -8.93 -13.43 7.52
C ILE A 38 -8.96 -12.20 8.43
N GLY A 39 -8.21 -11.15 8.09
CA GLY A 39 -8.17 -9.91 8.86
C GLY A 39 -9.54 -9.25 8.99
N ARG A 40 -10.29 -9.14 7.89
CA ARG A 40 -11.67 -8.61 7.90
C ARG A 40 -12.60 -9.50 8.74
N GLY A 41 -12.47 -10.82 8.63
CA GLY A 41 -13.25 -11.76 9.42
C GLY A 41 -13.00 -11.62 10.92
N ILE A 42 -11.74 -11.57 11.34
CA ILE A 42 -11.36 -11.38 12.76
C ILE A 42 -11.87 -10.03 13.27
N ALA A 43 -11.66 -8.95 12.50
CA ALA A 43 -12.14 -7.63 12.87
C ALA A 43 -13.66 -7.63 13.07
N ARG A 44 -14.43 -8.28 12.18
CA ARG A 44 -15.89 -8.38 12.26
C ARG A 44 -16.36 -9.15 13.48
N ILE A 45 -15.70 -10.25 13.83
CA ILE A 45 -16.00 -11.04 15.02
C ILE A 45 -15.75 -10.20 16.28
N TYR A 46 -14.59 -9.55 16.35
CA TYR A 46 -14.19 -8.78 17.54
C TYR A 46 -15.07 -7.53 17.76
N THR A 47 -15.46 -6.84 16.71
CA THR A 47 -16.26 -5.61 16.79
C THR A 47 -17.77 -5.86 16.76
N HIS A 48 -18.21 -7.12 16.61
CA HIS A 48 -19.62 -7.46 16.35
C HIS A 48 -20.22 -6.66 15.18
N ALA A 49 -19.39 -6.36 14.17
CA ALA A 49 -19.73 -5.53 13.01
C ALA A 49 -20.15 -4.09 13.35
N GLN A 50 -19.85 -3.60 14.55
CA GLN A 50 -20.19 -2.25 14.98
C GLN A 50 -19.04 -1.28 14.64
N THR A 51 -19.41 -0.02 14.40
CA THR A 51 -18.45 1.07 14.28
C THR A 51 -17.92 1.44 15.67
N ILE A 52 -16.61 1.53 15.81
CA ILE A 52 -15.95 1.94 17.06
C ILE A 52 -15.57 3.41 16.94
N ALA A 53 -16.11 4.25 17.82
CA ALA A 53 -15.68 5.64 17.94
C ALA A 53 -14.31 5.70 18.65
N VAL A 54 -13.40 6.51 18.10
CA VAL A 54 -12.05 6.71 18.62
C VAL A 54 -11.88 8.22 18.88
N LEU A 55 -12.16 8.60 20.11
CA LEU A 55 -12.14 10.02 20.56
C LEU A 55 -10.89 10.35 21.39
N ASP A 56 -9.88 9.50 21.37
CA ASP A 56 -8.62 9.72 22.10
C ASP A 56 -7.80 10.84 21.43
N ASP A 57 -7.38 11.81 22.23
CA ASP A 57 -6.62 12.99 21.76
C ASP A 57 -5.33 12.61 21.01
N ALA A 58 -4.70 11.50 21.41
CA ALA A 58 -3.50 11.00 20.73
C ALA A 58 -3.79 10.58 19.28
N TYR A 59 -4.91 9.93 19.02
CA TYR A 59 -5.32 9.57 17.66
C TYR A 59 -5.73 10.80 16.85
N THR A 60 -6.47 11.71 17.48
CA THR A 60 -6.89 12.99 16.88
C THR A 60 -5.69 13.81 16.45
N PHE A 61 -4.66 13.90 17.30
CA PHE A 61 -3.44 14.64 16.99
C PHE A 61 -2.72 14.06 15.75
N TRP A 62 -2.60 12.74 15.62
CA TRP A 62 -1.98 12.12 14.45
C TRP A 62 -2.82 12.20 13.18
N GLY A 63 -4.14 12.27 13.33
CA GLY A 63 -5.10 12.35 12.22
C GLY A 63 -5.38 13.78 11.73
N MET A 64 -5.44 14.77 12.63
CA MET A 64 -5.84 16.14 12.32
C MET A 64 -4.94 17.21 12.94
N GLY A 65 -3.89 16.81 13.68
CA GLY A 65 -2.97 17.76 14.29
C GLY A 65 -2.20 18.57 13.25
N GLU A 66 -1.89 19.80 13.60
CA GLU A 66 -1.10 20.71 12.78
C GLU A 66 0.22 21.06 13.49
N ILE A 67 1.30 21.08 12.74
CA ILE A 67 2.60 21.56 13.19
C ILE A 67 3.02 22.66 12.21
N LEU A 68 3.33 23.86 12.71
CA LEU A 68 3.69 25.04 11.91
C LEU A 68 2.65 25.39 10.82
N GLY A 69 1.34 25.16 11.08
CA GLY A 69 0.25 25.44 10.14
C GLY A 69 0.10 24.42 9.00
N LEU A 70 0.80 23.30 9.09
CA LEU A 70 0.66 22.19 8.12
C LEU A 70 0.19 20.92 8.83
N PRO A 71 -0.68 20.11 8.18
CA PRO A 71 -1.14 18.85 8.75
C PRO A 71 0.01 17.88 9.01
N ILE A 72 -0.01 17.21 10.14
CA ILE A 72 1.00 16.21 10.51
C ILE A 72 1.15 15.10 9.45
N GLN A 73 0.05 14.75 8.79
CA GLN A 73 0.01 13.78 7.71
C GLN A 73 0.96 14.13 6.56
N LEU A 74 1.11 15.43 6.25
CA LEU A 74 2.01 15.89 5.18
C LEU A 74 3.47 15.57 5.53
N TYR A 75 3.88 15.83 6.79
CA TYR A 75 5.23 15.49 7.25
C TYR A 75 5.50 13.99 7.19
N LEU A 76 4.50 13.17 7.57
CA LEU A 76 4.61 11.72 7.52
C LEU A 76 4.72 11.21 6.08
N ILE A 77 3.91 11.73 5.16
CA ILE A 77 3.98 11.36 3.73
C ILE A 77 5.36 11.70 3.17
N ILE A 78 5.87 12.91 3.44
CA ILE A 78 7.20 13.33 3.01
C ILE A 78 8.28 12.43 3.60
N ALA A 79 8.20 12.10 4.89
CA ALA A 79 9.13 11.19 5.54
C ALA A 79 9.12 9.79 4.90
N VAL A 80 7.94 9.23 4.63
CA VAL A 80 7.78 7.93 3.94
C VAL A 80 8.37 7.98 2.53
N ILE A 81 8.13 9.05 1.76
CA ILE A 81 8.70 9.23 0.42
C ILE A 81 10.23 9.27 0.48
N ILE A 82 10.81 10.05 1.39
CA ILE A 82 12.26 10.17 1.56
C ILE A 82 12.87 8.82 1.95
N VAL A 83 12.32 8.15 2.97
CA VAL A 83 12.83 6.86 3.45
C VAL A 83 12.72 5.79 2.36
N SER A 84 11.57 5.67 1.69
CA SER A 84 11.36 4.69 0.64
C SER A 84 12.27 4.96 -0.57
N SER A 85 12.44 6.23 -0.96
CA SER A 85 13.35 6.64 -2.03
C SER A 85 14.80 6.35 -1.67
N PHE A 86 15.21 6.62 -0.44
CA PHE A 86 16.55 6.29 0.04
C PHE A 86 16.81 4.78 0.03
N ILE A 87 15.86 3.98 0.54
CA ILE A 87 15.96 2.51 0.53
C ILE A 87 16.12 2.00 -0.90
N LEU A 88 15.25 2.42 -1.82
CA LEU A 88 15.25 1.92 -3.20
C LEU A 88 16.46 2.39 -4.01
N ASN A 89 16.86 3.66 -3.89
CA ASN A 89 17.86 4.25 -4.79
C ASN A 89 19.29 4.20 -4.23
N ARG A 90 19.44 4.17 -2.91
CA ARG A 90 20.76 4.34 -2.27
C ARG A 90 21.27 3.10 -1.52
N THR A 91 20.42 2.08 -1.28
CA THR A 91 20.83 0.91 -0.50
C THR A 91 21.11 -0.33 -1.35
N LYS A 92 21.86 -1.30 -0.79
CA LYS A 92 22.02 -2.64 -1.38
C LYS A 92 20.69 -3.36 -1.50
N LEU A 93 19.79 -3.15 -0.53
CA LEU A 93 18.48 -3.76 -0.50
C LEU A 93 17.62 -3.32 -1.71
N GLY A 94 17.64 -2.03 -2.06
CA GLY A 94 16.93 -1.53 -3.24
C GLY A 94 17.39 -2.19 -4.54
N ARG A 95 18.71 -2.34 -4.72
CA ARG A 95 19.25 -3.08 -5.88
C ARG A 95 18.81 -4.53 -5.90
N HIS A 96 18.77 -5.20 -4.74
CA HIS A 96 18.28 -6.56 -4.64
C HIS A 96 16.78 -6.66 -4.95
N ILE A 97 15.97 -5.66 -4.53
CA ILE A 97 14.53 -5.60 -4.84
C ILE A 97 14.31 -5.55 -6.36
N TYR A 98 15.03 -4.68 -7.07
CA TYR A 98 14.94 -4.58 -8.53
C TYR A 98 15.44 -5.85 -9.23
N ALA A 99 16.54 -6.45 -8.76
CA ALA A 99 17.08 -7.68 -9.31
C ALA A 99 16.11 -8.86 -9.16
N VAL A 100 15.54 -9.04 -7.96
CA VAL A 100 14.54 -10.08 -7.67
C VAL A 100 13.26 -9.86 -8.47
N GLY A 101 12.82 -8.60 -8.61
CA GLY A 101 11.64 -8.27 -9.40
C GLY A 101 11.83 -8.52 -10.89
N GLY A 102 13.02 -8.28 -11.44
CA GLY A 102 13.32 -8.47 -12.85
C GLY A 102 13.49 -9.94 -13.24
N ASN A 103 14.25 -10.70 -12.47
CA ASN A 103 14.39 -12.15 -12.67
C ASN A 103 14.79 -12.82 -11.35
N LYS A 104 13.82 -13.47 -10.72
CA LYS A 104 14.01 -14.16 -9.43
C LYS A 104 15.09 -15.22 -9.49
N THR A 105 15.11 -16.04 -10.55
CA THR A 105 16.06 -17.15 -10.73
C THR A 105 17.49 -16.62 -10.95
N ALA A 106 17.65 -15.62 -11.80
CA ALA A 106 18.95 -15.00 -12.04
C ALA A 106 19.50 -14.31 -10.77
N ALA A 107 18.63 -13.66 -10.00
CA ALA A 107 19.00 -13.05 -8.72
C ALA A 107 19.49 -14.10 -7.72
N GLU A 108 18.84 -15.26 -7.65
CA GLU A 108 19.23 -16.36 -6.76
C GLU A 108 20.61 -16.94 -7.16
N TYR A 109 20.83 -17.17 -8.45
CA TYR A 109 22.15 -17.61 -8.94
C TYR A 109 23.26 -16.59 -8.74
N SER A 110 22.91 -15.29 -8.66
CA SER A 110 23.84 -14.21 -8.31
C SER A 110 24.12 -14.08 -6.81
N GLY A 111 23.62 -15.03 -5.99
CA GLY A 111 23.84 -15.05 -4.55
C GLY A 111 22.93 -14.12 -3.74
N ILE A 112 21.88 -13.55 -4.35
CA ILE A 112 20.91 -12.72 -3.63
C ILE A 112 19.96 -13.63 -2.85
N ASN A 113 19.81 -13.37 -1.56
CA ASN A 113 18.84 -14.10 -0.75
C ASN A 113 17.41 -13.59 -1.01
N VAL A 114 16.77 -14.17 -2.03
CA VAL A 114 15.42 -13.83 -2.48
C VAL A 114 14.42 -13.89 -1.34
N LYS A 115 14.52 -14.90 -0.46
CA LYS A 115 13.58 -15.06 0.67
C LYS A 115 13.63 -13.87 1.64
N LYS A 116 14.83 -13.38 1.97
CA LYS A 116 14.99 -12.21 2.84
C LYS A 116 14.47 -10.94 2.18
N VAL A 117 14.71 -10.74 0.89
CA VAL A 117 14.23 -9.59 0.14
C VAL A 117 12.70 -9.58 0.11
N THR A 118 12.08 -10.70 -0.26
CA THR A 118 10.61 -10.84 -0.30
C THR A 118 10.01 -10.58 1.09
N PHE A 119 10.54 -11.23 2.12
CA PHE A 119 10.09 -11.02 3.50
C PHE A 119 10.10 -9.53 3.90
N PHE A 120 11.22 -8.84 3.64
CA PHE A 120 11.36 -7.43 3.97
C PHE A 120 10.32 -6.56 3.24
N VAL A 121 10.12 -6.78 1.94
CA VAL A 121 9.18 -5.99 1.14
C VAL A 121 7.76 -6.12 1.68
N PHE A 122 7.31 -7.33 2.01
CA PHE A 122 5.98 -7.55 2.57
C PHE A 122 5.84 -6.99 3.99
N ALA A 123 6.87 -7.13 4.85
CA ALA A 123 6.86 -6.57 6.20
C ALA A 123 6.81 -5.03 6.15
N PHE A 124 7.59 -4.42 5.26
CA PHE A 124 7.60 -2.97 5.07
C PHE A 124 6.27 -2.46 4.50
N SER A 125 5.67 -3.18 3.56
CA SER A 125 4.33 -2.88 3.04
C SER A 125 3.27 -2.93 4.15
N GLY A 126 3.29 -3.97 5.01
CA GLY A 126 2.39 -4.08 6.16
C GLY A 126 2.58 -2.95 7.17
N PHE A 127 3.83 -2.53 7.42
CA PHE A 127 4.13 -1.36 8.25
C PHE A 127 3.49 -0.09 7.66
N LEU A 128 3.69 0.19 6.38
CA LEU A 128 3.12 1.38 5.74
C LEU A 128 1.59 1.34 5.69
N ALA A 129 1.00 0.18 5.41
CA ALA A 129 -0.45 0.00 5.40
C ALA A 129 -1.07 0.25 6.79
N SER A 130 -0.44 -0.26 7.85
CA SER A 130 -0.91 -0.02 9.21
C SER A 130 -0.75 1.43 9.65
N LEU A 131 0.32 2.10 9.25
CA LEU A 131 0.50 3.54 9.47
C LEU A 131 -0.63 4.34 8.80
N ALA A 132 -0.94 4.03 7.54
CA ALA A 132 -2.05 4.65 6.81
C ALA A 132 -3.41 4.40 7.50
N GLY A 133 -3.64 3.17 7.99
CA GLY A 133 -4.85 2.82 8.75
C GLY A 133 -5.01 3.66 10.03
N VAL A 134 -3.94 3.80 10.82
CA VAL A 134 -3.94 4.64 12.02
C VAL A 134 -4.26 6.10 11.69
N LEU A 135 -3.65 6.67 10.66
CA LEU A 135 -3.91 8.04 10.22
C LEU A 135 -5.35 8.23 9.75
N THR A 136 -5.90 7.24 9.06
CA THR A 136 -7.29 7.28 8.58
C THR A 136 -8.27 7.26 9.75
N VAL A 137 -8.08 6.38 10.74
CA VAL A 137 -8.89 6.35 11.97
C VAL A 137 -8.81 7.68 12.72
N GLY A 138 -7.62 8.25 12.87
CA GLY A 138 -7.43 9.54 13.52
C GLY A 138 -8.15 10.69 12.79
N ARG A 139 -8.26 10.61 11.46
CA ARG A 139 -8.96 11.61 10.64
C ARG A 139 -10.47 11.48 10.68
N THR A 140 -10.99 10.26 10.74
CA THR A 140 -12.44 9.99 10.69
C THR A 140 -13.07 9.84 12.07
N PHE A 141 -12.27 9.81 13.15
CA PHE A 141 -12.70 9.57 14.54
C PHE A 141 -13.43 8.24 14.75
N THR A 142 -13.41 7.37 13.76
CA THR A 142 -14.12 6.11 13.78
C THR A 142 -13.31 5.02 13.11
N ALA A 143 -13.45 3.78 13.60
CA ALA A 143 -12.98 2.58 12.93
C ALA A 143 -14.21 1.80 12.44
N THR A 144 -14.34 1.67 11.12
CA THR A 144 -15.47 0.95 10.48
C THR A 144 -15.00 -0.25 9.68
N MET A 145 -15.88 -1.21 9.45
CA MET A 145 -15.59 -2.42 8.67
C MET A 145 -15.24 -2.15 7.20
N ILE A 146 -15.78 -1.05 6.65
CA ILE A 146 -15.58 -0.66 5.25
C ILE A 146 -14.36 0.25 5.07
N MET A 147 -13.67 0.60 6.17
CA MET A 147 -12.49 1.45 6.09
C MET A 147 -11.38 0.77 5.28
N GLY A 148 -10.83 1.51 4.32
CA GLY A 148 -9.80 0.99 3.42
C GLY A 148 -10.33 0.04 2.35
N ASP A 149 -11.65 -0.07 2.16
CA ASP A 149 -12.21 -0.85 1.06
C ASP A 149 -11.77 -0.26 -0.28
N SER A 150 -11.30 -1.13 -1.18
CA SER A 150 -10.71 -0.76 -2.48
C SER A 150 -9.44 0.11 -2.43
N ALA A 151 -8.85 0.35 -1.24
CA ALA A 151 -7.59 1.08 -1.14
C ALA A 151 -6.43 0.36 -1.85
N GLU A 152 -6.47 -0.98 -1.90
CA GLU A 152 -5.53 -1.80 -2.66
C GLU A 152 -5.59 -1.50 -4.16
N MET A 153 -6.79 -1.30 -4.71
CA MET A 153 -6.99 -0.97 -6.12
C MET A 153 -6.48 0.43 -6.44
N ASP A 154 -6.70 1.41 -5.54
CA ASP A 154 -6.14 2.76 -5.68
C ASP A 154 -4.61 2.74 -5.69
N ALA A 155 -4.01 1.97 -4.78
CA ALA A 155 -2.57 1.83 -4.70
C ALA A 155 -1.99 1.19 -5.98
N ILE A 156 -2.63 0.12 -6.49
CA ILE A 156 -2.22 -0.53 -7.75
C ILE A 156 -2.35 0.47 -8.91
N ALA A 157 -3.49 1.14 -9.04
CA ALA A 157 -3.72 2.13 -10.09
C ALA A 157 -2.64 3.24 -10.07
N ALA A 158 -2.37 3.79 -8.88
CA ALA A 158 -1.37 4.85 -8.71
C ALA A 158 0.05 4.37 -9.07
N VAL A 159 0.45 3.17 -8.64
CA VAL A 159 1.78 2.63 -8.88
C VAL A 159 2.00 2.30 -10.36
N VAL A 160 0.99 1.69 -11.02
CA VAL A 160 1.06 1.33 -12.46
C VAL A 160 1.03 2.60 -13.32
N LEU A 161 0.13 3.54 -13.01
CA LEU A 161 0.07 4.84 -13.70
C LEU A 161 1.38 5.62 -13.52
N GLY A 162 2.04 5.47 -12.37
CA GLY A 162 3.35 6.01 -12.07
C GLY A 162 4.51 5.34 -12.83
N GLY A 163 4.24 4.33 -13.65
CA GLY A 163 5.23 3.66 -14.52
C GLY A 163 6.00 2.53 -13.83
N THR A 164 5.47 1.98 -12.72
CA THR A 164 6.00 0.74 -12.15
C THR A 164 5.42 -0.45 -12.91
N SER A 165 6.30 -1.32 -13.40
CA SER A 165 5.88 -2.48 -14.18
C SER A 165 5.26 -3.58 -13.32
N MET A 166 4.12 -4.11 -13.75
CA MET A 166 3.49 -5.29 -13.16
C MET A 166 4.31 -6.57 -13.35
N SER A 167 5.14 -6.61 -14.40
CA SER A 167 6.08 -7.71 -14.65
C SER A 167 7.31 -7.69 -13.73
N GLY A 168 7.48 -6.61 -12.95
CA GLY A 168 8.57 -6.44 -11.99
C GLY A 168 9.83 -5.80 -12.57
N GLY A 169 10.82 -5.58 -11.71
CA GLY A 169 12.15 -5.08 -12.06
C GLY A 169 12.25 -3.60 -12.45
N LYS A 170 11.13 -2.90 -12.64
CA LYS A 170 11.10 -1.48 -13.02
C LYS A 170 10.09 -0.72 -12.18
N GLY A 171 10.45 0.48 -11.74
CA GLY A 171 9.58 1.38 -10.99
C GLY A 171 10.36 2.51 -10.34
N SER A 172 9.66 3.53 -9.85
CA SER A 172 10.28 4.63 -9.12
C SER A 172 9.32 5.24 -8.11
N ILE A 173 9.85 5.73 -7.00
CA ILE A 173 9.03 6.43 -5.99
C ILE A 173 8.46 7.73 -6.55
N SER A 174 9.24 8.47 -7.33
CA SER A 174 8.75 9.71 -7.96
C SER A 174 7.57 9.46 -8.91
N GLY A 175 7.64 8.40 -9.71
CA GLY A 175 6.52 7.97 -10.54
C GLY A 175 5.29 7.61 -9.71
N THR A 176 5.47 6.81 -8.66
CA THR A 176 4.37 6.45 -7.73
C THR A 176 3.73 7.70 -7.11
N VAL A 177 4.50 8.69 -6.68
CA VAL A 177 3.97 9.95 -6.12
C VAL A 177 3.11 10.68 -7.15
N ILE A 178 3.57 10.78 -8.40
CA ILE A 178 2.78 11.37 -9.49
C ILE A 178 1.48 10.59 -9.71
N GLY A 179 1.55 9.26 -9.74
CA GLY A 179 0.36 8.41 -9.86
C GLY A 179 -0.64 8.61 -8.74
N VAL A 180 -0.18 8.69 -7.49
CA VAL A 180 -1.03 8.97 -6.32
C VAL A 180 -1.73 10.33 -6.45
N ILE A 181 -1.01 11.37 -6.88
CA ILE A 181 -1.57 12.70 -7.10
C ILE A 181 -2.65 12.65 -8.17
N VAL A 182 -2.40 11.98 -9.30
CA VAL A 182 -3.38 11.86 -10.40
C VAL A 182 -4.64 11.13 -9.93
N ILE A 183 -4.51 9.99 -9.27
CA ILE A 183 -5.68 9.25 -8.73
C ILE A 183 -6.42 10.10 -7.69
N GLY A 184 -5.70 10.80 -6.81
CA GLY A 184 -6.28 11.69 -5.80
C GLY A 184 -7.07 12.84 -6.42
N ILE A 185 -6.52 13.51 -7.44
CA ILE A 185 -7.21 14.59 -8.17
C ILE A 185 -8.45 14.05 -8.88
N LEU A 186 -8.37 12.88 -9.52
CA LEU A 186 -9.48 12.25 -10.21
C LEU A 186 -10.62 11.94 -9.23
N LYS A 187 -10.34 11.29 -8.10
CA LYS A 187 -11.34 10.99 -7.07
C LYS A 187 -11.95 12.25 -6.46
N ASN A 188 -11.12 13.21 -6.10
CA ASN A 188 -11.59 14.46 -5.53
C ASN A 188 -12.46 15.26 -6.52
N GLY A 189 -12.05 15.28 -7.80
CA GLY A 189 -12.83 15.90 -8.87
C GLY A 189 -14.21 15.24 -9.04
N MET A 190 -14.28 13.91 -9.03
CA MET A 190 -15.57 13.20 -9.09
C MET A 190 -16.45 13.50 -7.88
N ASN A 191 -15.87 13.58 -6.67
CA ASN A 191 -16.62 13.96 -5.47
C ASN A 191 -17.17 15.39 -5.56
N LEU A 192 -16.39 16.35 -6.03
CA LEU A 192 -16.82 17.75 -6.22
C LEU A 192 -17.94 17.90 -7.26
N LEU A 193 -17.94 17.04 -8.28
CA LEU A 193 -19.00 16.98 -9.29
C LEU A 193 -20.23 16.23 -8.82
N GLY A 194 -20.26 15.71 -7.60
CA GLY A 194 -21.39 14.94 -7.04
C GLY A 194 -21.60 13.58 -7.71
N ILE A 195 -20.55 13.03 -8.33
CA ILE A 195 -20.63 11.71 -8.98
C ILE A 195 -20.71 10.63 -7.90
N ASP A 196 -21.71 9.76 -8.03
CA ASP A 196 -21.94 8.65 -7.10
C ASP A 196 -20.70 7.73 -6.97
N SER A 197 -20.49 7.22 -5.76
CA SER A 197 -19.35 6.35 -5.45
C SER A 197 -19.28 5.11 -6.36
N SER A 198 -20.41 4.61 -6.83
CA SER A 198 -20.47 3.47 -7.73
C SER A 198 -19.78 3.75 -9.07
N TRP A 199 -19.92 4.95 -9.60
CA TRP A 199 -19.22 5.39 -10.80
C TRP A 199 -17.70 5.53 -10.58
N GLN A 200 -17.30 5.88 -9.37
CA GLN A 200 -15.86 5.96 -9.03
C GLN A 200 -15.19 4.58 -9.16
N TYR A 201 -15.85 3.49 -8.74
CA TYR A 201 -15.36 2.13 -8.96
C TYR A 201 -15.23 1.77 -10.43
N VAL A 202 -16.18 2.17 -11.27
CA VAL A 202 -16.13 1.94 -12.72
C VAL A 202 -14.94 2.66 -13.33
N VAL A 203 -14.78 3.95 -13.04
CA VAL A 203 -13.67 4.77 -13.55
C VAL A 203 -12.34 4.21 -13.08
N GLN A 204 -12.22 3.83 -11.81
CA GLN A 204 -11.02 3.21 -11.25
C GLN A 204 -10.65 1.92 -11.99
N GLY A 205 -11.62 1.03 -12.24
CA GLY A 205 -11.39 -0.19 -13.00
C GLY A 205 -10.90 0.08 -14.42
N ILE A 206 -11.48 1.06 -15.10
CA ILE A 206 -11.06 1.48 -16.45
C ILE A 206 -9.61 2.03 -16.42
N VAL A 207 -9.29 2.88 -15.45
CA VAL A 207 -7.94 3.46 -15.30
C VAL A 207 -6.90 2.37 -15.08
N ILE A 208 -7.18 1.39 -14.20
CA ILE A 208 -6.28 0.26 -13.96
C ILE A 208 -6.07 -0.53 -15.26
N LEU A 209 -7.15 -0.86 -15.97
CA LEU A 209 -7.08 -1.64 -17.20
C LEU A 209 -6.26 -0.95 -18.28
N ILE A 210 -6.46 0.35 -18.47
CA ILE A 210 -5.67 1.17 -19.41
C ILE A 210 -4.20 1.20 -18.99
N ALA A 211 -3.92 1.43 -17.71
CA ALA A 211 -2.55 1.52 -17.20
C ALA A 211 -1.80 0.19 -17.37
N VAL A 212 -2.44 -0.94 -17.03
CA VAL A 212 -1.86 -2.28 -17.22
C VAL A 212 -1.66 -2.60 -18.71
N TYR A 213 -2.60 -2.23 -19.56
CA TYR A 213 -2.49 -2.44 -21.01
C TYR A 213 -1.31 -1.65 -21.62
N ILE A 214 -1.11 -0.41 -21.18
CA ILE A 214 0.05 0.39 -21.58
C ILE A 214 1.36 -0.24 -21.11
N ASP A 215 1.42 -0.74 -19.86
CA ASP A 215 2.60 -1.44 -19.33
C ASP A 215 2.90 -2.71 -20.13
N PHE A 216 1.87 -3.50 -20.47
CA PHE A 216 2.01 -4.70 -21.29
C PHE A 216 2.61 -4.40 -22.66
N ILE A 217 2.14 -3.36 -23.38
CA ILE A 217 2.70 -2.97 -24.67
C ILE A 217 4.16 -2.51 -24.53
N LYS A 218 4.47 -1.73 -23.49
CA LYS A 218 5.84 -1.23 -23.24
C LYS A 218 6.82 -2.31 -22.80
N SER A 219 6.32 -3.37 -22.18
CA SER A 219 7.14 -4.51 -21.73
C SER A 219 7.42 -5.52 -22.84
N GLY A 220 6.94 -5.27 -24.05
CA GLY A 220 7.29 -6.06 -25.25
C GLY A 220 6.39 -7.23 -25.54
N GLY A 221 5.13 -7.26 -25.02
CA GLY A 221 4.03 -8.13 -25.51
C GLY A 221 4.35 -9.60 -25.85
N THR A 222 5.23 -10.26 -25.08
CA THR A 222 5.56 -11.69 -25.26
C THR A 222 5.31 -12.44 -23.97
#